data_7147346a840ad4c2f89be3b57f717729
#
_entry.id   7147346a840ad4c2f89be3b57f717729
#
_cell.length_a   1.000
_cell.length_b   1.000
_cell.length_c   1.000
_cell.angle_alpha   90.00
_cell.angle_beta   90.00
_cell.angle_gamma   90.00
#
_symmetry.space_group_name_H-M   'P 1'
#
loop_
_entity.id
_entity.type
_entity.pdbx_description
1 polymer ?
#
loop_
_entity_poly.entity_id
_entity_poly.type
_entity_poly.pdbx_seq_one_letter_code
_entity_poly.pdbx_strand_id
1 'polypeptide(L)'
;VRNGVIGMSMLKSAIHPNPEADKELHEFTYSVYPHQGGWREAGTVKQAYQINNPLTYSWKENEEGTLAPEYSLVSSDQDNAVVEVVKKAEDSDAVIVRLYECYNRRTPVTLIFGKELTSVVECNMMEEGADPVAFTGNQATFEMKPYEIKTLKVTF
;
A
#
# COMPACT_ATOMS: atom_id res chain seq x y z
N VAL A 1 -1.97 7.91 25.99
CA VAL A 1 -2.19 7.05 27.15
C VAL A 1 -1.84 7.81 28.42
N ARG A 2 -2.74 7.88 29.38
CA ARG A 2 -2.51 8.51 30.67
C ARG A 2 -3.08 7.61 31.77
N ASN A 3 -2.26 7.29 32.78
CA ASN A 3 -2.66 6.41 33.89
C ASN A 3 -3.25 5.05 33.46
N GLY A 4 -2.69 4.43 32.41
CA GLY A 4 -3.21 3.17 31.87
C GLY A 4 -4.50 3.28 31.06
N VAL A 5 -4.99 4.48 30.83
CA VAL A 5 -6.19 4.75 30.01
C VAL A 5 -5.82 5.17 28.61
N ILE A 6 -6.42 4.54 27.62
CA ILE A 6 -6.35 4.92 26.21
C ILE A 6 -7.64 5.62 25.86
N GLY A 7 -7.56 6.87 25.39
CA GLY A 7 -8.69 7.63 24.89
C GLY A 7 -8.56 7.81 23.36
N MET A 8 -9.67 7.61 22.66
CA MET A 8 -9.77 7.87 21.23
C MET A 8 -10.95 8.81 20.97
N SER A 9 -10.68 9.93 20.27
CA SER A 9 -11.75 10.82 19.80
C SER A 9 -12.23 10.33 18.43
N MET A 10 -13.47 9.92 18.35
CA MET A 10 -14.08 9.39 17.14
C MET A 10 -14.55 10.52 16.21
N LEU A 11 -15.06 11.61 16.81
CA LEU A 11 -15.66 12.71 16.07
C LEU A 11 -15.37 14.03 16.79
N LYS A 12 -15.23 15.11 16.02
CA LYS A 12 -15.12 16.48 16.51
C LYS A 12 -15.94 17.40 15.63
N SER A 13 -17.21 17.61 15.96
CA SER A 13 -18.10 18.54 15.24
C SER A 13 -17.67 19.98 15.53
N ALA A 14 -17.00 20.61 14.59
CA ALA A 14 -16.62 22.02 14.67
C ALA A 14 -17.80 22.93 14.31
N ILE A 15 -17.98 24.04 15.04
CA ILE A 15 -19.04 25.02 14.75
C ILE A 15 -18.59 26.00 13.66
N HIS A 16 -17.31 26.25 13.52
CA HIS A 16 -16.73 27.16 12.55
C HIS A 16 -15.73 26.43 11.63
N PRO A 17 -15.69 26.72 10.34
CA PRO A 17 -16.52 27.70 9.60
C PRO A 17 -17.93 27.18 9.24
N ASN A 18 -18.20 25.88 9.37
CA ASN A 18 -19.49 25.27 9.06
C ASN A 18 -20.21 24.81 10.33
N PRO A 19 -21.35 25.46 10.71
CA PRO A 19 -22.09 25.09 11.91
C PRO A 19 -22.81 23.72 11.79
N GLU A 20 -22.92 23.18 10.59
CA GLU A 20 -23.51 21.87 10.31
C GLU A 20 -22.46 20.78 10.09
N ALA A 21 -21.17 21.07 10.33
CA ALA A 21 -20.10 20.09 10.15
C ALA A 21 -20.31 18.86 11.05
N ASP A 22 -20.12 17.68 10.45
CA ASP A 22 -20.16 16.39 11.13
C ASP A 22 -21.48 16.06 11.86
N LYS A 23 -22.61 16.66 11.46
CA LYS A 23 -23.94 16.39 12.04
C LYS A 23 -24.71 15.29 11.32
N GLU A 24 -24.02 14.42 10.62
CA GLU A 24 -24.58 13.28 9.89
C GLU A 24 -24.41 11.98 10.67
N LEU A 25 -24.95 10.89 10.13
CA LEU A 25 -24.68 9.55 10.65
C LEU A 25 -23.24 9.15 10.33
N HIS A 26 -22.50 8.74 11.34
CA HIS A 26 -21.13 8.27 11.19
C HIS A 26 -21.02 6.81 11.59
N GLU A 27 -20.30 6.03 10.78
CA GLU A 27 -19.95 4.66 11.08
C GLU A 27 -18.44 4.55 11.26
N PHE A 28 -18.00 3.90 12.33
CA PHE A 28 -16.59 3.74 12.67
C PHE A 28 -16.26 2.27 12.90
N THR A 29 -15.13 1.84 12.35
CA THR A 29 -14.51 0.57 12.70
C THR A 29 -13.19 0.85 13.41
N TYR A 30 -13.00 0.29 14.59
CA TYR A 30 -11.73 0.36 15.31
C TYR A 30 -11.36 -0.99 15.91
N SER A 31 -10.07 -1.20 16.11
CA SER A 31 -9.54 -2.43 16.70
C SER A 31 -8.50 -2.10 17.76
N VAL A 32 -8.41 -2.97 18.75
CA VAL A 32 -7.32 -2.99 19.71
C VAL A 32 -6.42 -4.17 19.39
N TYR A 33 -5.15 -3.89 19.14
CA TYR A 33 -4.14 -4.89 18.79
C TYR A 33 -3.08 -4.98 19.89
N PRO A 34 -3.27 -5.83 20.91
CA PRO A 34 -2.25 -6.09 21.93
C PRO A 34 -1.08 -6.87 21.31
N HIS A 35 0.14 -6.39 21.52
CA HIS A 35 1.33 -7.04 20.98
C HIS A 35 2.53 -6.85 21.91
N GLN A 36 3.54 -7.68 21.75
CA GLN A 36 4.85 -7.51 22.37
C GLN A 36 5.76 -6.69 21.44
N GLY A 37 6.76 -6.03 22.03
CA GLY A 37 7.71 -5.20 21.28
C GLY A 37 7.11 -3.88 20.80
N GLY A 38 7.81 -3.22 19.89
CA GLY A 38 7.37 -1.97 19.27
C GLY A 38 6.42 -2.23 18.08
N TRP A 39 5.84 -1.16 17.56
CA TRP A 39 4.88 -1.22 16.46
C TRP A 39 5.48 -1.76 15.14
N ARG A 40 6.81 -1.62 14.96
CA ARG A 40 7.51 -2.16 13.78
C ARG A 40 7.63 -3.68 13.87
N GLU A 41 8.10 -4.19 15.00
CA GLU A 41 8.26 -5.63 15.25
C GLU A 41 6.92 -6.36 15.23
N ALA A 42 5.86 -5.70 15.68
CA ALA A 42 4.51 -6.23 15.68
C ALA A 42 3.79 -6.11 14.32
N GLY A 43 4.40 -5.47 13.32
CA GLY A 43 3.78 -5.29 12.01
C GLY A 43 2.48 -4.48 12.05
N THR A 44 2.37 -3.49 12.92
CA THR A 44 1.13 -2.73 13.18
C THR A 44 0.56 -2.09 11.90
N VAL A 45 1.44 -1.61 11.00
CA VAL A 45 1.00 -1.05 9.70
C VAL A 45 0.25 -2.09 8.88
N LYS A 46 0.80 -3.31 8.78
CA LYS A 46 0.16 -4.43 8.06
C LYS A 46 -1.20 -4.82 8.67
N GLN A 47 -1.30 -4.83 10.02
CA GLN A 47 -2.57 -5.09 10.70
C GLN A 47 -3.61 -3.98 10.43
N ALA A 48 -3.18 -2.72 10.42
CA ALA A 48 -4.06 -1.60 10.07
C ALA A 48 -4.58 -1.70 8.63
N TYR A 49 -3.75 -2.14 7.69
CA TYR A 49 -4.18 -2.39 6.30
C TYR A 49 -5.26 -3.46 6.21
N GLN A 50 -5.18 -4.54 6.99
CA GLN A 50 -6.18 -5.61 6.98
C GLN A 50 -7.57 -5.12 7.42
N ILE A 51 -7.64 -4.16 8.33
CA ILE A 51 -8.91 -3.55 8.78
C ILE A 51 -9.46 -2.62 7.70
N ASN A 52 -8.61 -1.80 7.10
CA ASN A 52 -9.01 -0.78 6.13
C ASN A 52 -9.27 -1.37 4.73
N ASN A 53 -8.68 -2.52 4.43
CA ASN A 53 -8.83 -3.23 3.15
C ASN A 53 -9.28 -4.67 3.40
N PRO A 54 -10.53 -4.89 3.81
CA PRO A 54 -11.05 -6.22 4.08
C PRO A 54 -11.08 -7.05 2.80
N LEU A 55 -10.87 -8.35 2.94
CA LEU A 55 -10.97 -9.29 1.82
C LEU A 55 -12.37 -9.25 1.21
N THR A 56 -12.41 -9.17 -0.10
CA THR A 56 -13.64 -9.33 -0.87
C THR A 56 -13.66 -10.70 -1.53
N TYR A 57 -14.84 -11.25 -1.72
CA TYR A 57 -15.02 -12.51 -2.43
C TYR A 57 -16.14 -12.41 -3.45
N SER A 58 -16.02 -13.16 -4.54
CA SER A 58 -17.10 -13.37 -5.49
C SER A 58 -17.22 -14.86 -5.77
N TRP A 59 -18.48 -15.33 -5.88
CA TRP A 59 -18.75 -16.70 -6.26
C TRP A 59 -18.92 -16.80 -7.77
N LYS A 60 -18.20 -17.73 -8.39
CA LYS A 60 -18.37 -18.08 -9.81
C LYS A 60 -18.65 -19.57 -9.94
N GLU A 61 -19.62 -19.92 -10.76
CA GLU A 61 -19.90 -21.31 -11.11
C GLU A 61 -19.15 -21.70 -12.38
N ASN A 62 -18.41 -22.81 -12.30
CA ASN A 62 -17.84 -23.55 -13.44
C ASN A 62 -17.10 -22.74 -14.51
N GLU A 63 -16.10 -21.96 -14.15
CA GLU A 63 -15.15 -21.41 -15.11
C GLU A 63 -13.82 -22.15 -15.04
N GLU A 64 -13.34 -22.65 -16.18
CA GLU A 64 -11.99 -23.15 -16.32
C GLU A 64 -11.03 -21.96 -16.27
N GLY A 65 -10.27 -21.84 -15.19
CA GLY A 65 -9.24 -20.83 -15.03
C GLY A 65 -7.87 -21.36 -15.44
N THR A 66 -7.02 -20.48 -15.95
CA THR A 66 -5.62 -20.80 -16.29
C THR A 66 -4.61 -20.29 -15.26
N LEU A 67 -5.05 -19.47 -14.32
CA LEU A 67 -4.19 -18.94 -13.25
C LEU A 67 -4.06 -19.96 -12.12
N ALA A 68 -2.91 -19.89 -11.41
CA ALA A 68 -2.72 -20.65 -10.19
C ALA A 68 -3.76 -20.24 -9.12
N PRO A 69 -4.06 -21.12 -8.12
CA PRO A 69 -4.99 -20.81 -7.03
C PRO A 69 -4.60 -19.55 -6.23
N GLU A 70 -3.32 -19.24 -6.21
CA GLU A 70 -2.77 -18.01 -5.60
C GLU A 70 -2.01 -17.23 -6.67
N TYR A 71 -2.32 -15.95 -6.78
CA TYR A 71 -1.66 -15.06 -7.72
C TYR A 71 -1.51 -13.66 -7.10
N SER A 72 -0.32 -13.10 -7.19
CA SER A 72 -0.03 -11.70 -6.87
C SER A 72 0.51 -10.99 -8.10
N LEU A 73 -0.06 -9.85 -8.45
CA LEU A 73 0.48 -9.02 -9.53
C LEU A 73 1.82 -8.40 -9.14
N VAL A 74 1.96 -7.97 -7.89
CA VAL A 74 3.20 -7.42 -7.34
C VAL A 74 3.27 -7.68 -5.83
N SER A 75 4.46 -7.99 -5.35
CA SER A 75 4.78 -8.12 -3.92
C SER A 75 6.13 -7.49 -3.60
N SER A 76 6.31 -7.03 -2.37
CA SER A 76 7.59 -6.54 -1.84
C SER A 76 8.24 -7.61 -0.98
N ASP A 77 9.58 -7.73 -1.04
CA ASP A 77 10.37 -8.56 -0.14
C ASP A 77 10.60 -7.91 1.25
N GLN A 78 10.13 -6.66 1.43
CA GLN A 78 10.35 -5.88 2.66
C GLN A 78 9.02 -5.48 3.30
N ASP A 79 8.86 -5.77 4.59
CA ASP A 79 7.65 -5.42 5.36
C ASP A 79 7.44 -3.90 5.53
N ASN A 80 8.51 -3.11 5.40
CA ASN A 80 8.45 -1.65 5.52
C ASN A 80 8.30 -0.91 4.17
N ALA A 81 8.32 -1.63 3.06
CA ALA A 81 8.03 -1.09 1.73
C ALA A 81 6.62 -1.52 1.32
N VAL A 82 5.66 -0.66 1.61
CA VAL A 82 4.24 -0.94 1.41
C VAL A 82 3.81 -0.51 0.02
N VAL A 83 3.31 -1.45 -0.77
CA VAL A 83 2.66 -1.16 -2.06
C VAL A 83 1.26 -0.61 -1.78
N GLU A 84 1.08 0.68 -2.04
CA GLU A 84 -0.16 1.41 -1.76
C GLU A 84 -1.09 1.46 -2.95
N VAL A 85 -0.53 1.66 -4.15
CA VAL A 85 -1.31 1.83 -5.38
C VAL A 85 -0.78 0.93 -6.46
N VAL A 86 -1.71 0.24 -7.13
CA VAL A 86 -1.50 -0.43 -8.41
C VAL A 86 -2.62 0.01 -9.33
N LYS A 87 -2.30 0.72 -10.40
CA LYS A 87 -3.28 1.24 -11.35
C LYS A 87 -2.74 1.25 -12.78
N LYS A 88 -3.61 1.42 -13.77
CA LYS A 88 -3.19 1.73 -15.13
C LYS A 88 -2.60 3.15 -15.18
N ALA A 89 -1.56 3.36 -15.98
CA ALA A 89 -1.00 4.68 -16.23
C ALA A 89 -2.02 5.58 -16.98
N GLU A 90 -1.95 6.90 -16.76
CA GLU A 90 -2.85 7.86 -17.39
C GLU A 90 -2.62 7.97 -18.91
N ASP A 91 -1.38 7.81 -19.35
CA ASP A 91 -0.93 8.10 -20.72
C ASP A 91 -0.60 6.86 -21.55
N SER A 92 -0.67 5.66 -20.97
CA SER A 92 -0.22 4.43 -21.64
C SER A 92 -0.87 3.18 -21.07
N ASP A 93 -0.54 2.02 -21.64
CA ASP A 93 -0.95 0.71 -21.10
C ASP A 93 -0.02 0.18 -20.01
N ALA A 94 0.95 0.98 -19.58
CA ALA A 94 1.81 0.64 -18.45
C ALA A 94 1.02 0.58 -17.12
N VAL A 95 1.60 -0.07 -16.12
CA VAL A 95 1.05 -0.15 -14.77
C VAL A 95 1.87 0.75 -13.86
N ILE A 96 1.19 1.60 -13.11
CA ILE A 96 1.77 2.39 -12.03
C ILE A 96 1.75 1.57 -10.74
N VAL A 97 2.92 1.46 -10.14
CA VAL A 97 3.08 0.90 -8.79
C VAL A 97 3.65 1.99 -7.90
N ARG A 98 2.89 2.39 -6.89
CA ARG A 98 3.32 3.37 -5.90
C ARG A 98 3.48 2.69 -4.56
N LEU A 99 4.61 2.94 -3.92
CA LEU A 99 4.94 2.38 -2.62
C LEU A 99 5.57 3.44 -1.72
N TYR A 100 5.53 3.19 -0.41
CA TYR A 100 6.18 4.05 0.57
C TYR A 100 6.92 3.24 1.63
N GLU A 101 7.99 3.81 2.16
CA GLU A 101 8.73 3.26 3.28
C GLU A 101 8.11 3.76 4.59
N CYS A 102 7.80 2.85 5.54
CA CYS A 102 7.04 3.21 6.74
C CYS A 102 7.80 3.06 8.07
N TYR A 103 9.06 2.57 8.08
CA TYR A 103 9.81 2.32 9.31
C TYR A 103 10.93 3.33 9.60
N ASN A 104 11.07 4.39 8.77
CA ASN A 104 12.17 5.36 8.85
C ASN A 104 13.53 4.69 8.66
N ARG A 105 13.66 3.85 7.65
CA ARG A 105 14.89 3.12 7.33
C ARG A 105 15.26 3.26 5.87
N ARG A 106 16.56 3.31 5.61
CA ARG A 106 17.08 3.09 4.27
C ARG A 106 17.01 1.59 3.98
N THR A 107 16.32 1.20 2.93
CA THR A 107 15.95 -0.19 2.70
C THR A 107 16.18 -0.58 1.24
N PRO A 108 17.02 -1.59 0.95
CA PRO A 108 17.02 -2.21 -0.36
C PRO A 108 15.73 -3.00 -0.53
N VAL A 109 15.06 -2.80 -1.66
CA VAL A 109 13.76 -3.39 -1.96
C VAL A 109 13.83 -4.17 -3.26
N THR A 110 13.24 -5.36 -3.27
CA THR A 110 12.93 -6.12 -4.47
C THR A 110 11.41 -6.24 -4.61
N LEU A 111 10.87 -5.68 -5.68
CA LEU A 111 9.49 -5.97 -6.09
C LEU A 111 9.49 -7.19 -7.00
N ILE A 112 8.61 -8.15 -6.68
CA ILE A 112 8.42 -9.38 -7.44
C ILE A 112 7.06 -9.28 -8.12
N PHE A 113 7.05 -9.40 -9.45
CA PHE A 113 5.84 -9.31 -10.26
C PHE A 113 5.37 -10.69 -10.70
N GLY A 114 4.07 -10.83 -10.91
CA GLY A 114 3.46 -12.06 -11.43
C GLY A 114 3.68 -12.27 -12.95
N LYS A 115 4.37 -11.33 -13.61
CA LYS A 115 4.69 -11.36 -15.05
C LYS A 115 6.12 -10.89 -15.29
N GLU A 116 6.70 -11.32 -16.41
CA GLU A 116 8.01 -10.84 -16.89
C GLU A 116 7.95 -9.35 -17.22
N LEU A 117 8.98 -8.63 -16.82
CA LEU A 117 9.11 -7.19 -17.02
C LEU A 117 9.78 -6.88 -18.36
N THR A 118 9.29 -5.90 -19.07
CA THR A 118 9.93 -5.35 -20.28
C THR A 118 10.52 -3.97 -20.04
N SER A 119 9.96 -3.21 -19.10
CA SER A 119 10.49 -1.90 -18.69
C SER A 119 10.08 -1.56 -17.25
N VAL A 120 10.99 -0.91 -16.53
CA VAL A 120 10.69 -0.29 -15.24
C VAL A 120 11.39 1.06 -15.18
N VAL A 121 10.62 2.11 -14.93
CA VAL A 121 11.16 3.46 -14.75
C VAL A 121 10.55 4.10 -13.50
N GLU A 122 11.35 4.91 -12.82
CA GLU A 122 10.86 5.76 -11.73
C GLU A 122 10.31 7.06 -12.31
N CYS A 123 9.17 7.50 -11.82
CA CYS A 123 8.52 8.75 -12.19
C CYS A 123 8.03 9.49 -10.94
N ASN A 124 7.58 10.72 -11.11
CA ASN A 124 6.95 11.49 -10.04
C ASN A 124 5.49 11.05 -9.82
N MET A 125 4.79 11.68 -8.87
CA MET A 125 3.39 11.36 -8.57
C MET A 125 2.41 11.74 -9.68
N MET A 126 2.84 12.59 -10.63
CA MET A 126 2.11 12.95 -11.84
C MET A 126 2.41 11.99 -13.01
N GLU A 127 3.18 10.93 -12.76
CA GLU A 127 3.62 9.92 -13.73
C GLU A 127 4.59 10.44 -14.80
N GLU A 128 5.19 11.60 -14.55
CA GLU A 128 6.20 12.21 -15.37
C GLU A 128 7.62 11.80 -14.96
N GLY A 129 8.53 11.77 -15.91
CA GLY A 129 9.90 11.27 -15.72
C GLY A 129 10.04 9.82 -16.14
N ALA A 130 11.28 9.39 -16.34
CA ALA A 130 11.62 8.06 -16.84
C ALA A 130 13.02 7.64 -16.41
N ASP A 131 13.36 7.77 -15.12
CA ASP A 131 14.64 7.32 -14.61
C ASP A 131 14.68 5.78 -14.57
N PRO A 132 15.60 5.13 -15.29
CA PRO A 132 15.63 3.67 -15.37
C PRO A 132 15.82 3.02 -14.01
N VAL A 133 15.07 1.97 -13.73
CA VAL A 133 15.20 1.12 -12.54
C VAL A 133 15.73 -0.25 -12.97
N ALA A 134 16.70 -0.78 -12.22
CA ALA A 134 17.27 -2.09 -12.50
C ALA A 134 16.24 -3.21 -12.32
N PHE A 135 16.16 -4.10 -13.31
CA PHE A 135 15.30 -5.28 -13.21
C PHE A 135 15.93 -6.49 -13.92
N THR A 136 15.47 -7.68 -13.52
CA THR A 136 15.85 -8.96 -14.17
C THR A 136 14.66 -9.90 -14.08
N GLY A 137 14.21 -10.40 -15.24
CA GLY A 137 13.04 -11.25 -15.31
C GLY A 137 11.81 -10.51 -14.78
N ASN A 138 11.22 -11.03 -13.74
CA ASN A 138 10.06 -10.44 -13.07
C ASN A 138 10.40 -9.65 -11.78
N GLN A 139 11.66 -9.29 -11.54
CA GLN A 139 12.12 -8.64 -10.32
C GLN A 139 12.73 -7.28 -10.61
N ALA A 140 12.23 -6.23 -9.95
CA ALA A 140 12.79 -4.87 -9.97
C ALA A 140 13.45 -4.57 -8.62
N THR A 141 14.69 -4.02 -8.65
CA THR A 141 15.49 -3.75 -7.45
C THR A 141 15.89 -2.30 -7.36
N PHE A 142 15.74 -1.71 -6.19
CA PHE A 142 16.09 -0.31 -5.90
C PHE A 142 16.27 -0.10 -4.40
N GLU A 143 16.73 1.08 -4.03
CA GLU A 143 16.80 1.51 -2.64
C GLU A 143 15.72 2.54 -2.33
N MET A 144 15.08 2.43 -1.17
CA MET A 144 14.20 3.43 -0.61
C MET A 144 14.88 4.16 0.54
N LYS A 145 14.71 5.48 0.57
CA LYS A 145 15.10 6.33 1.69
C LYS A 145 14.05 6.27 2.80
N PRO A 146 14.41 6.69 4.04
CA PRO A 146 13.44 6.82 5.13
C PRO A 146 12.23 7.66 4.73
N TYR A 147 11.01 7.09 4.90
CA TYR A 147 9.72 7.70 4.57
C TYR A 147 9.57 8.16 3.11
N GLU A 148 10.35 7.59 2.20
CA GLU A 148 10.23 7.90 0.78
C GLU A 148 8.95 7.33 0.19
N ILE A 149 8.31 8.10 -0.68
CA ILE A 149 7.28 7.63 -1.60
C ILE A 149 7.94 7.47 -2.96
N LYS A 150 7.80 6.29 -3.55
CA LYS A 150 8.36 5.97 -4.86
C LYS A 150 7.25 5.54 -5.81
N THR A 151 7.27 6.07 -7.03
CA THR A 151 6.33 5.71 -8.07
C THR A 151 7.08 5.08 -9.23
N LEU A 152 6.69 3.88 -9.61
CA LEU A 152 7.25 3.15 -10.73
C LEU A 152 6.21 3.01 -11.84
N LYS A 153 6.64 3.23 -13.08
CA LYS A 153 5.88 2.90 -14.29
C LYS A 153 6.47 1.62 -14.87
N VAL A 154 5.64 0.59 -14.96
CA VAL A 154 6.04 -0.79 -15.27
C VAL A 154 5.34 -1.27 -16.52
N THR A 155 6.08 -1.95 -17.40
CA THR A 155 5.54 -2.60 -18.62
C THR A 155 5.92 -4.09 -18.60
N PHE A 156 4.98 -4.92 -19.01
CA PHE A 156 5.11 -6.38 -19.08
C PHE A 156 5.23 -6.88 -20.53
#